data_71dc0967995f4bcd8b10a3e30fe7c9bd
#
_entry.id   71dc0967995f4bcd8b10a3e30fe7c9bd
#
_cell.length_a   1.000
_cell.length_b   1.000
_cell.length_c   1.000
_cell.angle_alpha   90.00
_cell.angle_beta   90.00
_cell.angle_gamma   90.00
#
_symmetry.space_group_name_H-M   'P 1'
#
loop_
_entity.id
_entity.type
_entity.pdbx_description
1 polymer ?
#
loop_
_entity_poly.entity_id
_entity_poly.type
_entity_poly.pdbx_seq_one_letter_code
_entity_poly.pdbx_strand_id
1 'polypeptide(L)' 'ITVTLRGKNAMAGVVWDRFGQEVILVPDGPDHFTLTVDAVVSPQFYGWLFGLGAGVALTGPDWAVEEYRAMLQGALGE' A
#
# COMPACT_ATOMS: atom_id res chain seq x y z
N ILE A 1 12.27 -3.70 -3.33
CA ILE A 1 11.72 -3.20 -4.59
C ILE A 1 10.94 -1.91 -4.38
N THR A 2 10.66 -1.21 -5.44
CA THR A 2 9.86 0.02 -5.40
C THR A 2 8.39 -0.33 -5.58
N VAL A 3 7.56 0.08 -4.63
CA VAL A 3 6.11 -0.10 -4.69
C VAL A 3 5.43 1.26 -4.78
N THR A 4 4.25 1.28 -5.39
CA THR A 4 3.40 2.47 -5.47
C THR A 4 2.11 2.20 -4.69
N LEU A 5 1.78 3.13 -3.80
CA LEU A 5 0.59 3.07 -2.96
C LEU A 5 -0.28 4.29 -3.23
N ARG A 6 -1.59 4.11 -3.07
CA ARG A 6 -2.56 5.21 -3.11
C ARG A 6 -3.37 5.15 -1.83
N GLY A 7 -3.40 6.25 -1.08
CA GLY A 7 -4.08 6.29 0.21
C GLY A 7 -5.06 7.44 0.32
N LYS A 8 -6.05 7.25 1.18
CA LYS A 8 -6.92 8.34 1.61
C LYS A 8 -6.12 9.28 2.50
N ASN A 9 -6.40 10.59 2.43
CA ASN A 9 -5.63 11.60 3.18
C ASN A 9 -5.56 11.31 4.68
N ALA A 10 -6.60 10.71 5.25
CA ALA A 10 -6.61 10.34 6.66
C ALA A 10 -5.55 9.29 7.02
N MET A 11 -5.00 8.58 6.03
CA MET A 11 -4.00 7.54 6.24
C MET A 11 -2.55 8.06 6.14
N ALA A 12 -2.36 9.35 5.94
CA ALA A 12 -1.02 9.92 5.78
C ALA A 12 -0.13 9.63 6.99
N GLY A 13 -0.64 9.78 8.19
CA GLY A 13 0.12 9.50 9.41
C GLY A 13 0.57 8.06 9.52
N VAL A 14 -0.29 7.11 9.14
CA VAL A 14 0.03 5.67 9.15
C VAL A 14 1.17 5.36 8.18
N VAL A 15 1.13 5.96 7.00
CA VAL A 15 2.16 5.78 5.98
C VAL A 15 3.49 6.35 6.45
N TRP A 16 3.50 7.55 7.02
CA TRP A 16 4.70 8.16 7.55
C TRP A 16 5.28 7.38 8.74
N ASP A 17 4.43 6.80 9.59
CA ASP A 17 4.87 5.94 10.68
C ASP A 17 5.59 4.70 10.17
N ARG A 18 5.13 4.14 9.06
CA ARG A 18 5.71 2.93 8.48
C ARG A 18 7.00 3.21 7.71
N PHE A 19 7.01 4.26 6.90
CA PHE A 19 8.09 4.50 5.92
C PHE A 19 8.98 5.70 6.27
N GLY A 20 8.63 6.47 7.30
CA GLY A 20 9.36 7.67 7.71
C GLY A 20 8.75 8.94 7.15
N GLN A 21 8.98 10.04 7.85
CA GLN A 21 8.40 11.34 7.51
C GLN A 21 9.04 12.01 6.29
N GLU A 22 10.11 11.40 5.77
CA GLU A 22 10.82 11.89 4.58
C GLU A 22 10.11 11.50 3.29
N VAL A 23 9.17 10.56 3.37
CA VAL A 23 8.42 10.10 2.20
C VAL A 23 7.52 11.23 1.71
N ILE A 24 7.58 11.46 0.39
CA ILE A 24 6.79 12.49 -0.27
C ILE A 24 5.44 11.91 -0.65
N LEU A 25 4.37 12.51 -0.15
CA LEU A 25 3.00 12.16 -0.53
C LEU A 25 2.56 13.15 -1.60
N VAL A 26 2.22 12.63 -2.78
CA VAL A 26 1.80 13.45 -3.91
C VAL A 26 0.27 13.50 -3.93
N PRO A 27 -0.34 14.69 -3.89
CA PRO A 27 -1.80 14.78 -3.97
C PRO A 27 -2.35 14.10 -5.21
N ASP A 28 -3.43 13.36 -5.04
CA ASP A 28 -4.13 12.64 -6.11
C ASP A 28 -5.62 12.91 -5.97
N GLY A 29 -6.05 14.04 -6.51
CA GLY A 29 -7.39 14.56 -6.28
C GLY A 29 -7.51 15.17 -4.88
N PRO A 30 -8.74 15.57 -4.47
CA PRO A 30 -8.93 16.27 -3.18
C PRO A 30 -8.84 15.36 -1.95
N ASP A 31 -9.01 14.04 -2.12
CA ASP A 31 -9.20 13.12 -1.00
C ASP A 31 -8.09 12.08 -0.85
N HIS A 32 -7.17 12.00 -1.80
CA HIS A 32 -6.16 10.94 -1.86
C HIS A 32 -4.76 11.49 -2.11
N PHE A 33 -3.78 10.62 -1.85
CA PHE A 33 -2.39 10.84 -2.21
C PHE A 33 -1.81 9.57 -2.81
N THR A 34 -0.72 9.71 -3.54
CA THR A 34 0.10 8.58 -3.99
C THR A 34 1.52 8.73 -3.46
N LEU A 35 2.20 7.62 -3.29
CA LEU A 35 3.60 7.60 -2.94
C LEU A 35 4.28 6.42 -3.58
N THR A 36 5.59 6.56 -3.76
CA THR A 36 6.46 5.50 -4.27
C THR A 36 7.58 5.30 -3.25
N VAL A 37 7.72 4.09 -2.73
CA VAL A 37 8.70 3.78 -1.69
C VAL A 37 9.34 2.44 -1.97
N ASP A 38 10.57 2.27 -1.47
CA ASP A 38 11.21 0.97 -1.46
C ASP A 38 10.68 0.14 -0.28
N ALA A 39 10.33 -1.09 -0.54
CA ALA A 39 9.81 -1.99 0.47
C ALA A 39 10.27 -3.42 0.21
N VAL A 40 10.38 -4.20 1.27
CA VAL A 40 10.54 -5.65 1.16
C VAL A 40 9.14 -6.24 1.03
N VAL A 41 8.83 -6.72 -0.17
CA VAL A 41 7.52 -7.32 -0.45
C VAL A 41 7.52 -8.74 0.09
N SER A 42 6.67 -8.99 1.06
CA SER A 42 6.61 -10.25 1.82
C SER A 42 5.18 -10.43 2.34
N PRO A 43 4.83 -11.63 2.85
CA PRO A 43 3.54 -11.81 3.51
C PRO A 43 3.30 -10.80 4.63
N GLN A 44 4.33 -10.41 5.37
CA GLN A 44 4.20 -9.39 6.41
C GLN A 44 3.84 -8.02 5.85
N PHE A 45 4.45 -7.64 4.73
CA PHE A 45 4.11 -6.39 4.06
C PHE A 45 2.64 -6.40 3.61
N TYR A 46 2.22 -7.47 2.95
CA TYR A 46 0.83 -7.59 2.50
C TYR A 46 -0.15 -7.64 3.69
N GLY A 47 0.24 -8.29 4.79
CA GLY A 47 -0.56 -8.33 6.00
C GLY A 47 -0.74 -6.95 6.63
N TRP A 48 0.33 -6.16 6.67
CA TRP A 48 0.26 -4.77 7.13
C TRP A 48 -0.70 -3.96 6.25
N LEU A 49 -0.53 -4.08 4.94
CA LEU A 49 -1.34 -3.34 3.97
C LEU A 49 -2.82 -3.73 4.09
N PHE A 50 -3.11 -5.04 4.19
CA PHE A 50 -4.48 -5.53 4.36
C PHE A 50 -5.10 -5.01 5.66
N GLY A 51 -4.31 -4.91 6.73
CA GLY A 51 -4.77 -4.41 8.02
C GLY A 51 -5.24 -2.96 7.99
N LEU A 52 -4.84 -2.19 6.98
CA LEU A 52 -5.29 -0.81 6.78
C LEU A 52 -6.66 -0.75 6.07
N GLY A 53 -7.19 -1.88 5.64
CA GLY A 53 -8.46 -1.93 4.92
C GLY A 53 -8.41 -1.21 3.59
N ALA A 54 -9.50 -0.56 3.22
CA ALA A 54 -9.61 0.16 1.96
C ALA A 54 -8.93 1.53 1.99
N GLY A 55 -8.29 1.91 3.10
CA GLY A 55 -7.68 3.22 3.25
C GLY A 55 -6.41 3.41 2.44
N VAL A 56 -5.68 2.32 2.14
CA VAL A 56 -4.46 2.34 1.34
C VAL A 56 -4.51 1.17 0.36
N ALA A 57 -4.28 1.46 -0.92
CA ALA A 57 -4.27 0.47 -1.99
C ALA A 57 -2.87 0.31 -2.57
N LEU A 58 -2.51 -0.91 -2.94
CA LEU A 58 -1.30 -1.20 -3.69
C LEU A 58 -1.62 -1.05 -5.18
N THR A 59 -0.95 -0.12 -5.85
CA THR A 59 -1.21 0.20 -7.25
C THR A 59 -0.06 -0.17 -8.19
N GLY A 60 1.08 -0.54 -7.68
CA GLY A 60 2.22 -0.96 -8.49
C GLY A 60 3.34 -1.56 -7.65
N PRO A 61 4.23 -2.33 -8.27
CA PRO A 61 4.20 -2.77 -9.67
C PRO A 61 3.14 -3.86 -9.91
N ASP A 62 2.81 -4.11 -11.17
CA ASP A 62 1.73 -5.03 -11.54
C ASP A 62 1.88 -6.42 -10.92
N TRP A 63 3.11 -6.98 -10.92
CA TRP A 63 3.33 -8.31 -10.35
C TRP A 63 3.04 -8.36 -8.85
N ALA A 64 3.32 -7.27 -8.11
CA ALA A 64 3.05 -7.22 -6.68
C ALA A 64 1.54 -7.10 -6.42
N VAL A 65 0.84 -6.33 -7.24
CA VAL A 65 -0.62 -6.24 -7.17
C VAL A 65 -1.25 -7.62 -7.40
N GLU A 66 -0.79 -8.35 -8.41
CA GLU A 66 -1.30 -9.69 -8.70
C GLU A 66 -0.97 -10.69 -7.60
N GLU A 67 0.23 -10.63 -7.04
CA GLU A 67 0.61 -11.49 -5.92
C GLU A 67 -0.25 -11.23 -4.69
N TYR A 68 -0.50 -9.96 -4.39
CA TYR A 68 -1.37 -9.57 -3.29
C TYR A 68 -2.81 -10.05 -3.52
N ARG A 69 -3.31 -9.89 -4.74
CA ARG A 69 -4.65 -10.38 -5.12
C ARG A 69 -4.77 -11.89 -4.90
N ALA A 70 -3.78 -12.65 -5.36
CA ALA A 70 -3.76 -14.10 -5.19
C ALA A 70 -3.74 -14.49 -3.70
N MET A 71 -2.98 -13.77 -2.90
CA MET A 71 -2.93 -14.00 -1.45
C MET A 71 -4.30 -13.75 -0.79
N LEU A 72 -4.99 -12.69 -1.19
CA LEU A 72 -6.32 -12.38 -0.66
C LEU A 72 -7.34 -13.44 -1.06
N GLN A 73 -7.29 -13.91 -2.30
CA GLN A 73 -8.15 -14.99 -2.77
C GLN A 73 -7.85 -16.29 -2.02
N GLY A 74 -6.59 -16.59 -1.79
CA GLY A 74 -6.20 -17.74 -0.98
C GLY A 74 -6.73 -17.66 0.45
N ALA A 75 -6.77 -16.46 1.03
CA ALA A 75 -7.31 -16.25 2.36
C ALA A 75 -8.82 -16.50 2.42
N LEU A 76 -9.52 -16.43 1.29
CA LEU A 76 -10.93 -16.76 1.18
C LEU A 76 -11.17 -18.26 0.92
N GLY A 77 -10.12 -19.04 0.77
CA GLY A 77 -10.22 -20.46 0.49
C GLY A 77 -10.53 -20.78 -0.97
N GLU A 78 -10.24 -19.85 -1.86
CA GLU A 78 -10.52 -20.01 -3.30
C GLU A 78 -9.28 -20.31 -4.11
#